data_8b20620bbb00e851b96c000c05dac00e
#
_entry.id   8b20620bbb00e851b96c000c05dac00e
#
_cell.length_a   1.000
_cell.length_b   1.000
_cell.length_c   1.000
_cell.angle_alpha   90.00
_cell.angle_beta   90.00
_cell.angle_gamma   90.00
#
_symmetry.space_group_name_H-M   'P 1'
#
loop_
_entity.id
_entity.type
_entity.pdbx_description
1 polymer ?
#
loop_
_entity_poly.entity_id
_entity_poly.type
_entity_poly.pdbx_seq_one_letter_code
_entity_poly.pdbx_strand_id
1 'polypeptide(L)'
;MEKILDKFLRYVSFDTASDPVSETQPSSAKQFALLELLLAELHKMGIEDAHLDEYGYVMATIPSNTSGDIPAVGFIAHVDTSPDAPGNDINPQIFPDYNGKPILLNKEKDLYLDPAEFPELLLYKGQTLITTDGTTLLGADDKAGVAAIMWAAQYLMEHPEIKHGPVKIAFTPDEEIGRGVAKFDVEKFGARYAYTIDGGQVGEMEYENFNAAAANIHIQGRNIHPGYAKNKMINALIIGTELNNMLPVEQRPEFTEGYEGFYHITSFRGTVEEAQMNYIIRDHDPVKFEQKKDLIREVVDFLN
;
A
#
# COMPACT_ATOMS: atom_id res chain seq x y z
N MET A 1 -10.55 11.77 -26.54
CA MET A 1 -10.19 11.11 -25.27
C MET A 1 -8.68 11.18 -25.04
N GLU A 2 -8.25 11.59 -23.85
CA GLU A 2 -6.85 11.59 -23.45
C GLU A 2 -6.35 10.14 -23.30
N LYS A 3 -5.06 9.88 -23.61
CA LYS A 3 -4.51 8.52 -23.44
C LYS A 3 -4.27 8.20 -21.97
N ILE A 4 -4.45 6.95 -21.59
CA ILE A 4 -4.20 6.49 -20.21
C ILE A 4 -2.75 6.77 -19.77
N LEU A 5 -1.77 6.64 -20.68
CA LEU A 5 -0.38 6.95 -20.43
C LEU A 5 -0.16 8.41 -20.02
N ASP A 6 -0.84 9.34 -20.70
CA ASP A 6 -0.69 10.77 -20.41
C ASP A 6 -1.27 11.11 -19.03
N LYS A 7 -2.39 10.47 -18.64
CA LYS A 7 -2.95 10.56 -17.29
C LYS A 7 -1.98 10.01 -16.25
N PHE A 8 -1.48 8.80 -16.47
CA PHE A 8 -0.54 8.15 -15.56
C PHE A 8 0.71 9.01 -15.33
N LEU A 9 1.38 9.47 -16.40
CA LEU A 9 2.57 10.31 -16.30
C LEU A 9 2.31 11.63 -15.56
N ARG A 10 1.11 12.21 -15.74
CA ARG A 10 0.69 13.39 -14.97
C ARG A 10 0.52 13.07 -13.49
N TYR A 11 -0.14 11.94 -13.14
CA TYR A 11 -0.43 11.61 -11.75
C TYR A 11 0.84 11.21 -10.98
N VAL A 12 1.76 10.48 -11.59
CA VAL A 12 3.03 10.12 -10.93
C VAL A 12 3.92 11.35 -10.66
N SER A 13 3.73 12.46 -11.35
CA SER A 13 4.50 13.69 -11.09
C SER A 13 4.19 14.36 -9.73
N PHE A 14 3.10 13.95 -9.07
CA PHE A 14 2.76 14.46 -7.73
C PHE A 14 3.48 13.67 -6.65
N ASP A 15 4.12 14.38 -5.73
CA ASP A 15 4.61 13.80 -4.48
C ASP A 15 3.41 13.59 -3.55
N THR A 16 3.09 12.35 -3.26
CA THR A 16 1.94 11.95 -2.43
C THR A 16 2.35 10.97 -1.33
N ALA A 17 3.65 10.93 -0.98
CA ALA A 17 4.15 10.01 0.05
C ALA A 17 3.37 10.18 1.36
N SER A 18 2.93 9.05 1.93
CA SER A 18 2.31 8.98 3.24
C SER A 18 3.37 9.15 4.35
N ASP A 19 2.92 9.51 5.56
CA ASP A 19 3.78 9.72 6.72
C ASP A 19 3.31 8.83 7.89
N PRO A 20 4.02 7.73 8.21
CA PRO A 20 3.61 6.79 9.25
C PRO A 20 3.66 7.36 10.67
N VAL A 21 4.37 8.47 10.89
CA VAL A 21 4.46 9.11 12.22
C VAL A 21 3.44 10.22 12.42
N SER A 22 2.76 10.65 11.35
CA SER A 22 1.71 11.66 11.41
C SER A 22 0.44 11.12 12.10
N GLU A 23 -0.22 11.95 12.89
CA GLU A 23 -1.51 11.64 13.51
C GLU A 23 -2.71 12.18 12.70
N THR A 24 -2.44 12.93 11.62
CA THR A 24 -3.50 13.49 10.76
C THR A 24 -3.99 12.50 9.72
N GLN A 25 -5.12 12.80 9.07
CA GLN A 25 -5.59 12.11 7.89
C GLN A 25 -6.12 13.15 6.87
N PRO A 26 -5.55 13.17 5.65
CA PRO A 26 -4.38 12.37 5.24
C PRO A 26 -3.17 12.60 6.15
N SER A 27 -2.30 11.59 6.21
CA SER A 27 -1.04 11.66 6.98
C SER A 27 -0.09 12.74 6.45
N SER A 28 -0.21 13.04 5.15
CA SER A 28 0.55 14.08 4.46
C SER A 28 -0.38 14.97 3.65
N ALA A 29 -0.29 16.28 3.85
CA ALA A 29 -1.06 17.26 3.08
C ALA A 29 -0.72 17.26 1.57
N LYS A 30 0.40 16.68 1.17
CA LYS A 30 0.82 16.55 -0.23
C LYS A 30 -0.18 15.74 -1.07
N GLN A 31 -0.89 14.79 -0.46
CA GLN A 31 -1.89 13.96 -1.12
C GLN A 31 -3.05 14.78 -1.69
N PHE A 32 -3.42 15.88 -1.03
CA PHE A 32 -4.51 16.76 -1.50
C PHE A 32 -4.26 17.31 -2.90
N ALA A 33 -3.02 17.58 -3.28
CA ALA A 33 -2.72 18.15 -4.60
C ALA A 33 -3.17 17.22 -5.74
N LEU A 34 -2.98 15.92 -5.61
CA LEU A 34 -3.49 14.94 -6.59
C LEU A 34 -5.02 14.77 -6.47
N LEU A 35 -5.55 14.67 -5.24
CA LEU A 35 -6.99 14.51 -5.00
C LEU A 35 -7.82 15.67 -5.58
N GLU A 36 -7.35 16.90 -5.42
CA GLU A 36 -7.98 18.10 -6.00
C GLU A 36 -7.94 18.09 -7.53
N LEU A 37 -6.83 17.61 -8.13
CA LEU A 37 -6.75 17.41 -9.57
C LEU A 37 -7.78 16.39 -10.05
N LEU A 38 -7.88 15.24 -9.38
CA LEU A 38 -8.82 14.17 -9.73
C LEU A 38 -10.27 14.66 -9.61
N LEU A 39 -10.60 15.41 -8.56
CA LEU A 39 -11.90 16.04 -8.39
C LEU A 39 -12.22 16.98 -9.56
N ALA A 40 -11.27 17.85 -9.92
CA ALA A 40 -11.44 18.79 -11.04
C ALA A 40 -11.62 18.07 -12.38
N GLU A 41 -10.90 16.98 -12.61
CA GLU A 41 -11.05 16.15 -13.82
C GLU A 41 -12.40 15.44 -13.87
N LEU A 42 -12.90 14.90 -12.75
CA LEU A 42 -14.23 14.28 -12.66
C LEU A 42 -15.34 15.31 -12.99
N HIS A 43 -15.28 16.51 -12.41
CA HIS A 43 -16.21 17.59 -12.75
C HIS A 43 -16.13 17.98 -14.23
N LYS A 44 -14.92 18.04 -14.80
CA LYS A 44 -14.75 18.34 -16.24
C LYS A 44 -15.35 17.27 -17.13
N MET A 45 -15.43 16.01 -16.67
CA MET A 45 -16.11 14.92 -17.37
C MET A 45 -17.65 15.00 -17.24
N GLY A 46 -18.20 15.93 -16.44
CA GLY A 46 -19.63 16.06 -16.18
C GLY A 46 -20.14 15.20 -15.03
N ILE A 47 -19.25 14.67 -14.18
CA ILE A 47 -19.61 13.90 -12.98
C ILE A 47 -19.75 14.91 -11.81
N GLU A 48 -20.96 15.50 -11.71
CA GLU A 48 -21.21 16.67 -10.86
C GLU A 48 -21.29 16.33 -9.36
N ASP A 49 -21.60 15.08 -8.97
CA ASP A 49 -21.66 14.64 -7.58
C ASP A 49 -20.28 14.34 -6.98
N ALA A 50 -19.22 14.43 -7.80
CA ALA A 50 -17.87 14.23 -7.31
C ALA A 50 -17.54 15.23 -6.19
N HIS A 51 -16.98 14.74 -5.10
CA HIS A 51 -16.61 15.56 -3.95
C HIS A 51 -15.36 15.00 -3.26
N LEU A 52 -14.62 15.91 -2.66
CA LEU A 52 -13.45 15.62 -1.82
C LEU A 52 -13.81 16.01 -0.38
N ASP A 53 -13.64 15.11 0.56
CA ASP A 53 -13.90 15.40 1.97
C ASP A 53 -12.64 15.87 2.72
N GLU A 54 -12.82 16.23 3.99
CA GLU A 54 -11.75 16.73 4.86
C GLU A 54 -10.69 15.67 5.22
N TYR A 55 -11.02 14.39 5.02
CA TYR A 55 -10.13 13.25 5.28
C TYR A 55 -9.37 12.78 4.02
N GLY A 56 -9.56 13.46 2.89
CA GLY A 56 -8.86 13.14 1.65
C GLY A 56 -9.51 12.03 0.82
N TYR A 57 -10.80 11.75 1.00
CA TYR A 57 -11.51 10.83 0.11
C TYR A 57 -12.19 11.60 -1.02
N VAL A 58 -11.87 11.24 -2.26
CA VAL A 58 -12.67 11.65 -3.42
C VAL A 58 -13.68 10.56 -3.71
N MET A 59 -14.96 10.91 -3.76
CA MET A 59 -16.03 9.99 -4.14
C MET A 59 -16.85 10.60 -5.27
N ALA A 60 -17.29 9.75 -6.21
CA ALA A 60 -18.09 10.16 -7.37
C ALA A 60 -19.00 9.03 -7.84
N THR A 61 -20.04 9.39 -8.60
CA THR A 61 -20.96 8.43 -9.20
C THR A 61 -21.17 8.73 -10.68
N ILE A 62 -20.91 7.76 -11.55
CA ILE A 62 -21.43 7.76 -12.90
C ILE A 62 -22.84 7.18 -12.85
N PRO A 63 -23.90 7.94 -13.12
CA PRO A 63 -25.27 7.47 -13.02
C PRO A 63 -25.56 6.38 -14.05
N SER A 64 -26.48 5.46 -13.70
CA SER A 64 -26.95 4.45 -14.65
C SER A 64 -27.51 5.12 -15.92
N ASN A 65 -27.18 4.57 -17.07
CA ASN A 65 -27.73 4.97 -18.36
C ASN A 65 -28.70 3.93 -18.96
N THR A 66 -29.19 3.02 -18.14
CA THR A 66 -30.16 1.98 -18.49
C THR A 66 -31.27 1.88 -17.44
N SER A 67 -32.41 1.31 -17.82
CA SER A 67 -33.52 1.05 -16.91
C SER A 67 -33.33 -0.25 -16.13
N GLY A 68 -33.88 -0.31 -14.92
CA GLY A 68 -33.85 -1.47 -14.04
C GLY A 68 -33.17 -1.17 -12.71
N ASP A 69 -33.38 -2.04 -11.75
CA ASP A 69 -32.72 -2.01 -10.43
C ASP A 69 -31.36 -2.75 -10.54
N ILE A 70 -30.36 -2.04 -11.04
CA ILE A 70 -29.01 -2.58 -11.24
C ILE A 70 -28.15 -2.18 -10.04
N PRO A 71 -27.54 -3.15 -9.33
CA PRO A 71 -26.64 -2.84 -8.22
C PRO A 71 -25.50 -1.94 -8.65
N ALA A 72 -25.15 -0.97 -7.81
CA ALA A 72 -23.95 -0.15 -8.04
C ALA A 72 -22.69 -0.97 -7.82
N VAL A 73 -21.73 -0.82 -8.75
CA VAL A 73 -20.38 -1.39 -8.66
C VAL A 73 -19.39 -0.27 -8.41
N GLY A 74 -18.48 -0.46 -7.46
CA GLY A 74 -17.45 0.50 -7.10
C GLY A 74 -16.07 0.12 -7.64
N PHE A 75 -15.27 1.15 -7.94
CA PHE A 75 -13.84 1.02 -8.21
C PHE A 75 -13.08 1.98 -7.31
N ILE A 76 -12.05 1.46 -6.66
CA ILE A 76 -11.27 2.16 -5.64
C ILE A 76 -9.79 2.06 -6.02
N ALA A 77 -9.03 3.15 -5.83
CA ALA A 77 -7.58 3.18 -5.93
C ALA A 77 -7.03 4.15 -4.88
N HIS A 78 -5.80 3.93 -4.42
CA HIS A 78 -5.18 4.86 -3.48
C HIS A 78 -4.26 5.86 -4.20
N VAL A 79 -4.09 7.04 -3.61
CA VAL A 79 -3.29 8.11 -4.21
C VAL A 79 -1.91 8.24 -3.58
N ASP A 80 -1.75 7.76 -2.36
CA ASP A 80 -0.47 7.84 -1.67
C ASP A 80 0.56 6.86 -2.22
N THR A 81 1.80 7.13 -1.91
CA THR A 81 2.93 6.25 -2.22
C THR A 81 3.66 5.89 -0.94
N SER A 82 4.33 4.74 -0.95
CA SER A 82 5.10 4.24 0.18
C SER A 82 6.13 5.26 0.68
N PRO A 83 6.30 5.41 1.99
CA PRO A 83 7.36 6.23 2.57
C PRO A 83 8.75 5.57 2.54
N ASP A 84 8.86 4.33 2.07
CA ASP A 84 10.10 3.54 2.11
C ASP A 84 11.17 4.03 1.14
N ALA A 85 10.76 4.78 0.09
CA ALA A 85 11.68 5.39 -0.85
C ALA A 85 11.18 6.78 -1.30
N PRO A 86 12.06 7.67 -1.82
CA PRO A 86 11.64 8.99 -2.27
C PRO A 86 10.55 8.95 -3.32
N GLY A 87 9.49 9.76 -3.14
CA GLY A 87 8.35 9.90 -4.05
C GLY A 87 8.24 11.28 -4.71
N ASN A 88 9.32 12.06 -4.71
CA ASN A 88 9.41 13.39 -5.32
C ASN A 88 10.44 13.42 -6.45
N ASP A 89 10.32 14.40 -7.35
CA ASP A 89 11.21 14.58 -8.50
C ASP A 89 11.33 13.32 -9.39
N ILE A 90 10.20 12.64 -9.57
CA ILE A 90 10.13 11.39 -10.31
C ILE A 90 10.48 11.63 -11.78
N ASN A 91 11.39 10.82 -12.30
CA ASN A 91 11.84 10.86 -13.70
C ASN A 91 11.39 9.58 -14.45
N PRO A 92 10.14 9.54 -14.99
CA PRO A 92 9.66 8.38 -15.70
C PRO A 92 10.43 8.13 -16.99
N GLN A 93 10.80 6.87 -17.23
CA GLN A 93 11.47 6.41 -18.46
C GLN A 93 10.57 5.41 -19.18
N ILE A 94 10.42 5.57 -20.50
CA ILE A 94 9.53 4.73 -21.32
C ILE A 94 10.41 3.90 -22.27
N PHE A 95 10.23 2.59 -22.19
CA PHE A 95 10.94 1.62 -23.03
C PHE A 95 9.92 0.88 -23.91
N PRO A 96 9.68 1.34 -25.14
CA PRO A 96 8.79 0.64 -26.07
C PRO A 96 9.42 -0.68 -26.53
N ASP A 97 8.57 -1.65 -26.83
CA ASP A 97 8.96 -2.97 -27.37
C ASP A 97 10.08 -3.63 -26.57
N TYR A 98 9.90 -3.77 -25.27
CA TYR A 98 10.90 -4.35 -24.38
C TYR A 98 11.42 -5.70 -24.91
N ASN A 99 12.73 -5.82 -25.08
CA ASN A 99 13.36 -6.95 -25.76
C ASN A 99 13.83 -8.07 -24.83
N GLY A 100 13.60 -7.97 -23.51
CA GLY A 100 14.00 -8.96 -22.51
C GLY A 100 15.48 -8.84 -22.07
N LYS A 101 16.16 -7.74 -22.36
CA LYS A 101 17.52 -7.47 -21.89
C LYS A 101 17.51 -6.54 -20.68
N PRO A 102 18.62 -6.50 -19.90
CA PRO A 102 18.77 -5.51 -18.85
C PRO A 102 18.54 -4.08 -19.33
N ILE A 103 17.80 -3.30 -18.54
CA ILE A 103 17.51 -1.89 -18.79
C ILE A 103 18.44 -1.06 -17.91
N LEU A 104 19.24 -0.18 -18.52
CA LEU A 104 20.04 0.80 -17.78
C LEU A 104 19.11 1.92 -17.30
N LEU A 105 18.85 1.97 -15.99
CA LEU A 105 18.02 3.00 -15.36
C LEU A 105 18.83 4.28 -15.10
N ASN A 106 20.04 4.14 -14.56
CA ASN A 106 20.88 5.27 -14.19
C ASN A 106 22.36 4.98 -14.47
N LYS A 107 22.94 5.75 -15.39
CA LYS A 107 24.33 5.56 -15.80
C LYS A 107 25.33 5.99 -14.72
N GLU A 108 25.01 7.04 -13.97
CA GLU A 108 25.94 7.57 -12.95
C GLU A 108 26.04 6.65 -11.74
N LYS A 109 24.94 5.98 -11.41
CA LYS A 109 24.83 5.05 -10.28
C LYS A 109 25.04 3.58 -10.69
N ASP A 110 25.25 3.31 -11.98
CA ASP A 110 25.36 1.96 -12.55
C ASP A 110 24.17 1.06 -12.19
N LEU A 111 22.95 1.63 -12.24
CA LEU A 111 21.71 0.93 -11.87
C LEU A 111 21.05 0.31 -13.09
N TYR A 112 20.73 -0.97 -12.95
CA TYR A 112 20.05 -1.74 -13.98
C TYR A 112 18.79 -2.41 -13.42
N LEU A 113 17.79 -2.55 -14.26
CA LEU A 113 16.68 -3.47 -14.06
C LEU A 113 16.97 -4.71 -14.90
N ASP A 114 17.43 -5.79 -14.25
CA ASP A 114 17.96 -6.98 -14.91
C ASP A 114 16.99 -8.17 -14.76
N PRO A 115 16.57 -8.82 -15.88
CA PRO A 115 15.78 -10.03 -15.83
C PRO A 115 16.44 -11.21 -15.09
N ALA A 116 17.75 -11.17 -14.88
CA ALA A 116 18.43 -12.19 -14.06
C ALA A 116 18.07 -12.06 -12.57
N GLU A 117 17.79 -10.83 -12.11
CA GLU A 117 17.34 -10.53 -10.74
C GLU A 117 15.80 -10.51 -10.66
N PHE A 118 15.12 -10.05 -11.72
CA PHE A 118 13.67 -9.89 -11.82
C PHE A 118 13.13 -10.68 -13.03
N PRO A 119 13.01 -12.01 -12.93
CA PRO A 119 12.63 -12.87 -14.05
C PRO A 119 11.27 -12.56 -14.66
N GLU A 120 10.35 -12.02 -13.88
CA GLU A 120 9.00 -11.61 -14.29
C GLU A 120 9.01 -10.55 -15.39
N LEU A 121 10.08 -9.77 -15.54
CA LEU A 121 10.25 -8.85 -16.66
C LEU A 121 10.16 -9.54 -18.02
N LEU A 122 10.54 -10.81 -18.09
CA LEU A 122 10.49 -11.57 -19.33
C LEU A 122 9.06 -11.80 -19.85
N LEU A 123 8.06 -11.69 -18.97
CA LEU A 123 6.63 -11.77 -19.33
C LEU A 123 6.17 -10.59 -20.18
N TYR A 124 6.90 -9.46 -20.10
CA TYR A 124 6.54 -8.21 -20.76
C TYR A 124 7.33 -7.93 -22.06
N LYS A 125 7.97 -8.96 -22.64
CA LYS A 125 8.63 -8.84 -23.95
C LYS A 125 7.65 -8.38 -25.03
N GLY A 126 8.06 -7.40 -25.82
CA GLY A 126 7.22 -6.81 -26.87
C GLY A 126 6.20 -5.78 -26.33
N GLN A 127 6.20 -5.51 -25.03
CA GLN A 127 5.35 -4.50 -24.42
C GLN A 127 6.15 -3.24 -24.09
N THR A 128 5.44 -2.14 -23.84
CA THR A 128 6.05 -0.91 -23.37
C THR A 128 6.18 -0.96 -21.85
N LEU A 129 7.40 -0.80 -21.34
CA LEU A 129 7.67 -0.67 -19.92
C LEU A 129 7.85 0.80 -19.54
N ILE A 130 7.39 1.13 -18.33
CA ILE A 130 7.58 2.45 -17.73
C ILE A 130 8.31 2.22 -16.40
N THR A 131 9.45 2.89 -16.22
CA THR A 131 10.26 2.83 -15.02
C THR A 131 10.60 4.23 -14.53
N THR A 132 11.31 4.33 -13.40
CA THR A 132 12.07 5.55 -13.06
C THR A 132 13.54 5.38 -13.43
N ASP A 133 14.34 6.37 -13.08
CA ASP A 133 15.82 6.28 -13.14
C ASP A 133 16.42 5.49 -11.96
N GLY A 134 15.60 4.82 -11.14
CA GLY A 134 16.03 4.04 -9.99
C GLY A 134 16.42 4.86 -8.75
N THR A 135 16.19 6.17 -8.74
CA THR A 135 16.48 7.04 -7.57
C THR A 135 15.26 7.31 -6.72
N THR A 136 14.07 7.07 -7.28
CA THR A 136 12.76 7.27 -6.63
C THR A 136 11.84 6.09 -6.91
N LEU A 137 10.72 6.01 -6.20
CA LEU A 137 9.57 5.23 -6.65
C LEU A 137 9.04 5.80 -7.98
N LEU A 138 8.40 4.97 -8.80
CA LEU A 138 7.57 5.43 -9.92
C LEU A 138 6.20 5.92 -9.42
N GLY A 139 5.68 5.28 -8.38
CA GLY A 139 4.32 5.51 -7.89
C GLY A 139 3.26 4.84 -8.77
N ALA A 140 3.63 3.76 -9.49
CA ALA A 140 2.66 2.96 -10.24
C ALA A 140 1.66 2.28 -9.31
N ASP A 141 2.13 1.87 -8.16
CA ASP A 141 1.34 1.55 -6.99
C ASP A 141 1.01 2.86 -6.25
N ASP A 142 -0.23 3.38 -6.24
CA ASP A 142 -1.34 2.84 -7.06
C ASP A 142 -1.86 3.88 -8.07
N LYS A 143 -1.02 4.79 -8.55
CA LYS A 143 -1.44 5.79 -9.55
C LYS A 143 -1.73 5.17 -10.92
N ALA A 144 -1.36 3.90 -11.14
CA ALA A 144 -1.79 3.15 -12.32
C ALA A 144 -3.28 2.80 -12.22
N GLY A 145 -3.75 2.33 -11.05
CA GLY A 145 -5.16 2.11 -10.77
C GLY A 145 -5.97 3.39 -10.85
N VAL A 146 -5.45 4.48 -10.26
CA VAL A 146 -6.06 5.82 -10.40
C VAL A 146 -6.23 6.21 -11.88
N ALA A 147 -5.18 6.04 -12.69
CA ALA A 147 -5.23 6.40 -14.12
C ALA A 147 -6.20 5.49 -14.89
N ALA A 148 -6.28 4.21 -14.56
CA ALA A 148 -7.18 3.25 -15.17
C ALA A 148 -8.65 3.61 -14.87
N ILE A 149 -8.98 3.91 -13.61
CA ILE A 149 -10.33 4.32 -13.20
C ILE A 149 -10.73 5.62 -13.88
N MET A 150 -9.87 6.64 -13.86
CA MET A 150 -10.13 7.94 -14.49
C MET A 150 -10.28 7.83 -16.00
N TRP A 151 -9.52 6.96 -16.65
CA TRP A 151 -9.65 6.70 -18.08
C TRP A 151 -10.97 5.98 -18.40
N ALA A 152 -11.33 4.95 -17.60
CA ALA A 152 -12.58 4.22 -17.76
C ALA A 152 -13.81 5.13 -17.54
N ALA A 153 -13.75 6.01 -16.52
CA ALA A 153 -14.79 7.01 -16.27
C ALA A 153 -14.99 7.93 -17.47
N GLN A 154 -13.90 8.49 -18.01
CA GLN A 154 -13.95 9.32 -19.20
C GLN A 154 -14.53 8.56 -20.40
N TYR A 155 -14.11 7.31 -20.58
CA TYR A 155 -14.59 6.46 -21.66
C TYR A 155 -16.11 6.24 -21.59
N LEU A 156 -16.64 5.90 -20.42
CA LEU A 156 -18.07 5.70 -20.21
C LEU A 156 -18.88 6.99 -20.43
N MET A 157 -18.35 8.13 -19.98
CA MET A 157 -19.02 9.44 -20.18
C MET A 157 -19.03 9.87 -21.66
N GLU A 158 -18.01 9.54 -22.43
CA GLU A 158 -17.92 9.84 -23.87
C GLU A 158 -18.69 8.82 -24.74
N HIS A 159 -19.07 7.64 -24.19
CA HIS A 159 -19.72 6.53 -24.90
C HIS A 159 -21.06 6.11 -24.28
N PRO A 160 -22.11 6.97 -24.36
CA PRO A 160 -23.41 6.69 -23.75
C PRO A 160 -24.14 5.46 -24.34
N GLU A 161 -23.70 4.96 -25.49
CA GLU A 161 -24.19 3.71 -26.08
C GLU A 161 -23.82 2.47 -25.25
N ILE A 162 -22.75 2.54 -24.44
CA ILE A 162 -22.36 1.46 -23.51
C ILE A 162 -23.33 1.49 -22.32
N LYS A 163 -24.17 0.45 -22.22
CA LYS A 163 -25.17 0.37 -21.15
C LYS A 163 -24.55 -0.15 -19.85
N HIS A 164 -24.76 0.59 -18.76
CA HIS A 164 -24.24 0.24 -17.43
C HIS A 164 -25.19 0.69 -16.32
N GLY A 165 -25.12 0.01 -15.18
CA GLY A 165 -25.70 0.46 -13.92
C GLY A 165 -24.91 1.61 -13.30
N PRO A 166 -25.24 2.04 -12.08
CA PRO A 166 -24.44 3.06 -11.39
C PRO A 166 -23.01 2.57 -11.16
N VAL A 167 -22.01 3.39 -11.50
CA VAL A 167 -20.60 3.12 -11.23
C VAL A 167 -20.10 4.10 -10.18
N LYS A 168 -19.63 3.58 -9.06
CA LYS A 168 -19.07 4.34 -7.96
C LYS A 168 -17.56 4.41 -8.09
N ILE A 169 -16.98 5.55 -7.83
CA ILE A 169 -15.54 5.79 -7.88
C ILE A 169 -15.11 6.31 -6.52
N ALA A 170 -14.01 5.80 -5.98
CA ALA A 170 -13.36 6.38 -4.82
C ALA A 170 -11.84 6.40 -4.99
N PHE A 171 -11.23 7.51 -4.54
CA PHE A 171 -9.79 7.61 -4.36
C PHE A 171 -9.49 7.83 -2.89
N THR A 172 -8.57 7.04 -2.33
CA THR A 172 -8.29 7.00 -0.90
C THR A 172 -6.87 7.47 -0.59
N PRO A 173 -6.64 8.11 0.57
CA PRO A 173 -5.32 8.40 1.08
C PRO A 173 -4.80 7.25 1.95
N ASP A 174 -3.49 7.28 2.30
CA ASP A 174 -2.87 6.55 3.41
C ASP A 174 -3.03 5.02 3.40
N GLU A 175 -3.17 4.40 2.22
CA GLU A 175 -3.23 2.95 2.09
C GLU A 175 -1.92 2.31 2.54
N GLU A 176 -0.79 2.83 2.08
CA GLU A 176 0.58 2.33 2.28
C GLU A 176 1.03 2.28 3.76
N ILE A 177 0.30 2.98 4.62
CA ILE A 177 0.50 2.95 6.08
C ILE A 177 -0.67 2.29 6.82
N GLY A 178 -1.57 1.59 6.10
CA GLY A 178 -2.70 0.84 6.64
C GLY A 178 -3.82 1.69 7.20
N ARG A 179 -3.97 2.94 6.75
CA ARG A 179 -5.02 3.87 7.19
C ARG A 179 -6.06 4.19 6.11
N GLY A 180 -5.92 3.64 4.92
CA GLY A 180 -6.77 3.96 3.76
C GLY A 180 -8.27 3.83 3.99
N VAL A 181 -8.70 2.99 4.92
CA VAL A 181 -10.12 2.79 5.25
C VAL A 181 -10.57 3.42 6.56
N ALA A 182 -9.68 4.09 7.30
CA ALA A 182 -9.93 4.53 8.69
C ALA A 182 -11.15 5.48 8.82
N LYS A 183 -11.42 6.31 7.80
CA LYS A 183 -12.54 7.25 7.75
C LYS A 183 -13.41 7.06 6.51
N PHE A 184 -13.25 5.95 5.78
CA PHE A 184 -14.02 5.68 4.57
C PHE A 184 -15.48 5.42 4.91
N ASP A 185 -16.39 6.23 4.37
CA ASP A 185 -17.83 6.12 4.56
C ASP A 185 -18.43 5.14 3.55
N VAL A 186 -18.53 3.88 3.95
CA VAL A 186 -19.08 2.79 3.13
C VAL A 186 -20.53 3.03 2.72
N GLU A 187 -21.35 3.61 3.62
CA GLU A 187 -22.75 3.88 3.35
C GLU A 187 -22.91 5.00 2.31
N LYS A 188 -22.13 6.06 2.45
CA LYS A 188 -22.10 7.17 1.50
C LYS A 188 -21.55 6.72 0.14
N PHE A 189 -20.52 5.87 0.11
CA PHE A 189 -20.01 5.28 -1.12
C PHE A 189 -21.10 4.50 -1.84
N GLY A 190 -21.87 3.67 -1.14
CA GLY A 190 -23.11 3.07 -1.61
C GLY A 190 -22.98 2.09 -2.76
N ALA A 191 -21.82 1.46 -2.94
CA ALA A 191 -21.63 0.36 -3.88
C ALA A 191 -22.08 -0.96 -3.27
N ARG A 192 -22.73 -1.82 -4.06
CA ARG A 192 -23.06 -3.19 -3.66
C ARG A 192 -21.85 -4.10 -3.62
N TYR A 193 -20.94 -3.89 -4.55
CA TYR A 193 -19.64 -4.55 -4.71
C TYR A 193 -18.62 -3.50 -5.09
N ALA A 194 -17.39 -3.65 -4.62
CA ALA A 194 -16.29 -2.79 -5.04
C ALA A 194 -15.03 -3.62 -5.36
N TYR A 195 -14.28 -3.12 -6.31
CA TYR A 195 -12.98 -3.65 -6.68
C TYR A 195 -11.93 -2.57 -6.38
N THR A 196 -10.92 -2.93 -5.62
CA THR A 196 -9.71 -2.12 -5.51
C THR A 196 -8.84 -2.44 -6.72
N ILE A 197 -8.50 -1.41 -7.50
CA ILE A 197 -7.65 -1.52 -8.68
C ILE A 197 -6.25 -1.15 -8.23
N ASP A 198 -5.54 -2.14 -7.77
CA ASP A 198 -4.23 -2.00 -7.14
C ASP A 198 -3.20 -2.90 -7.85
N GLY A 199 -1.93 -2.84 -7.42
CA GLY A 199 -0.81 -3.52 -8.05
C GLY A 199 -1.03 -4.99 -8.34
N GLY A 200 -0.16 -5.57 -9.16
CA GLY A 200 -0.19 -6.97 -9.53
C GLY A 200 -0.22 -7.20 -11.04
N GLN A 201 -0.27 -8.47 -11.43
CA GLN A 201 -0.26 -8.88 -12.83
C GLN A 201 -1.64 -8.69 -13.45
N VAL A 202 -1.69 -8.21 -14.70
CA VAL A 202 -2.96 -8.05 -15.43
C VAL A 202 -3.72 -9.36 -15.52
N GLY A 203 -4.97 -9.35 -15.04
CA GLY A 203 -5.86 -10.51 -15.03
C GLY A 203 -5.89 -11.28 -13.71
N GLU A 204 -5.08 -10.91 -12.75
CA GLU A 204 -5.22 -11.38 -11.37
C GLU A 204 -6.43 -10.75 -10.69
N MET A 205 -7.09 -11.53 -9.85
CA MET A 205 -8.19 -11.06 -9.00
C MET A 205 -8.09 -11.77 -7.67
N GLU A 206 -7.85 -11.01 -6.62
CA GLU A 206 -7.86 -11.49 -5.26
C GLU A 206 -9.23 -11.21 -4.62
N TYR A 207 -9.81 -12.20 -3.94
CA TYR A 207 -11.10 -12.07 -3.26
C TYR A 207 -11.07 -12.64 -1.84
N GLU A 208 -9.89 -13.01 -1.37
CA GLU A 208 -9.63 -13.49 -0.03
C GLU A 208 -8.86 -12.44 0.77
N ASN A 209 -9.06 -12.45 2.08
CA ASN A 209 -8.34 -11.58 3.00
C ASN A 209 -7.75 -12.39 4.16
N PHE A 210 -6.96 -11.75 4.98
CA PHE A 210 -6.37 -12.32 6.18
C PHE A 210 -6.63 -11.41 7.39
N ASN A 211 -6.53 -11.98 8.61
CA ASN A 211 -6.55 -11.20 9.82
C ASN A 211 -5.14 -10.65 10.07
N ALA A 212 -5.03 -9.38 10.42
CA ALA A 212 -3.77 -8.70 10.65
C ALA A 212 -3.77 -7.92 11.97
N ALA A 213 -2.64 -7.91 12.66
CA ALA A 213 -2.39 -7.07 13.81
C ALA A 213 -0.91 -6.64 13.84
N ALA A 214 -0.64 -5.52 14.49
CA ALA A 214 0.70 -5.10 14.85
C ALA A 214 0.92 -5.30 16.36
N ALA A 215 2.13 -5.69 16.76
CA ALA A 215 2.55 -5.68 18.15
C ALA A 215 3.78 -4.79 18.31
N ASN A 216 3.63 -3.72 19.09
CA ASN A 216 4.70 -2.81 19.44
C ASN A 216 5.13 -3.12 20.88
N ILE A 217 6.35 -3.61 21.05
CA ILE A 217 6.87 -4.07 22.32
C ILE A 217 7.98 -3.11 22.74
N HIS A 218 7.79 -2.48 23.90
CA HIS A 218 8.80 -1.63 24.53
C HIS A 218 9.41 -2.37 25.72
N ILE A 219 10.74 -2.40 25.79
CA ILE A 219 11.49 -3.11 26.83
C ILE A 219 12.32 -2.09 27.59
N GLN A 220 12.05 -1.96 28.88
CA GLN A 220 12.84 -1.12 29.78
C GLN A 220 13.92 -1.95 30.46
N GLY A 221 15.18 -1.64 30.18
CA GLY A 221 16.33 -2.23 30.80
C GLY A 221 16.87 -1.36 31.95
N ARG A 222 18.02 -1.76 32.46
CA ARG A 222 18.81 -1.02 33.46
C ARG A 222 20.28 -1.19 33.15
N ASN A 223 20.93 -0.13 32.70
CA ASN A 223 22.34 -0.13 32.41
C ASN A 223 23.19 0.07 33.67
N ILE A 224 24.26 -0.68 33.77
CA ILE A 224 25.24 -0.59 34.84
C ILE A 224 26.64 -0.87 34.28
N HIS A 225 27.67 -0.20 34.81
CA HIS A 225 29.03 -0.46 34.39
C HIS A 225 29.35 -1.97 34.47
N PRO A 226 29.91 -2.60 33.43
CA PRO A 226 30.11 -4.06 33.36
C PRO A 226 30.82 -4.67 34.55
N GLY A 227 31.76 -3.97 35.15
CA GLY A 227 32.49 -4.43 36.36
C GLY A 227 31.59 -4.58 37.59
N TYR A 228 30.37 -4.04 37.60
CA TYR A 228 29.43 -4.08 38.72
C TYR A 228 28.08 -4.67 38.33
N ALA A 229 28.00 -5.24 37.14
CA ALA A 229 26.73 -5.62 36.49
C ALA A 229 26.06 -6.88 37.06
N LYS A 230 26.86 -7.75 37.75
CA LYS A 230 26.33 -9.01 38.24
C LYS A 230 25.11 -8.83 39.15
N ASN A 231 23.99 -9.48 38.79
CA ASN A 231 22.68 -9.42 39.47
C ASN A 231 22.05 -8.01 39.55
N LYS A 232 22.48 -7.08 38.69
CA LYS A 232 21.99 -5.70 38.70
C LYS A 232 21.62 -5.18 37.29
N MET A 233 22.41 -5.55 36.29
CA MET A 233 22.12 -5.14 34.92
C MET A 233 20.93 -5.90 34.38
N ILE A 234 20.05 -5.18 33.67
CA ILE A 234 18.96 -5.72 32.85
C ILE A 234 19.22 -5.19 31.45
N ASN A 235 19.59 -6.06 30.54
CA ASN A 235 19.90 -5.67 29.16
C ASN A 235 18.68 -5.84 28.28
N ALA A 236 18.07 -4.72 27.85
CA ALA A 236 16.87 -4.72 27.04
C ALA A 236 17.05 -5.44 25.69
N LEU A 237 18.24 -5.37 25.09
CA LEU A 237 18.51 -6.09 23.83
C LEU A 237 18.51 -7.62 24.02
N ILE A 238 19.03 -8.10 25.14
CA ILE A 238 19.03 -9.54 25.43
C ILE A 238 17.60 -10.04 25.68
N ILE A 239 16.80 -9.29 26.46
CA ILE A 239 15.38 -9.63 26.67
C ILE A 239 14.62 -9.66 25.33
N GLY A 240 14.82 -8.67 24.46
CA GLY A 240 14.20 -8.67 23.13
C GLY A 240 14.63 -9.86 22.28
N THR A 241 15.89 -10.27 22.37
CA THR A 241 16.40 -11.47 21.68
C THR A 241 15.75 -12.74 22.24
N GLU A 242 15.59 -12.85 23.55
CA GLU A 242 14.90 -13.98 24.20
C GLU A 242 13.43 -14.02 23.76
N LEU A 243 12.73 -12.89 23.78
CA LEU A 243 11.35 -12.78 23.30
C LEU A 243 11.22 -13.33 21.88
N ASN A 244 12.04 -12.85 20.94
CA ASN A 244 12.00 -13.31 19.55
C ASN A 244 12.28 -14.82 19.42
N ASN A 245 13.13 -15.40 20.28
CA ASN A 245 13.46 -16.82 20.26
C ASN A 245 12.38 -17.69 20.93
N MET A 246 11.48 -17.12 21.72
CA MET A 246 10.32 -17.83 22.29
C MET A 246 9.15 -17.94 21.32
N LEU A 247 9.13 -17.15 20.25
CA LEU A 247 8.14 -17.29 19.20
C LEU A 247 8.51 -18.44 18.24
N PRO A 248 7.52 -19.18 17.72
CA PRO A 248 7.76 -20.33 16.85
C PRO A 248 8.54 -19.95 15.59
N VAL A 249 9.69 -20.54 15.39
CA VAL A 249 10.57 -20.25 14.24
C VAL A 249 9.91 -20.63 12.91
N GLU A 250 9.15 -21.71 12.90
CA GLU A 250 8.41 -22.21 11.72
C GLU A 250 7.24 -21.30 11.32
N GLN A 251 6.88 -20.34 12.17
CA GLN A 251 5.85 -19.34 11.87
C GLN A 251 6.47 -17.97 11.54
N ARG A 252 7.64 -17.95 10.95
CA ARG A 252 8.21 -16.74 10.34
C ARG A 252 7.92 -16.74 8.83
N PRO A 253 7.84 -15.57 8.17
CA PRO A 253 7.56 -15.49 6.73
C PRO A 253 8.47 -16.36 5.85
N GLU A 254 9.73 -16.53 6.28
CA GLU A 254 10.72 -17.34 5.55
C GLU A 254 10.41 -18.85 5.54
N PHE A 255 9.46 -19.30 6.39
CA PHE A 255 9.10 -20.70 6.57
C PHE A 255 7.61 -20.98 6.35
N THR A 256 6.84 -19.97 5.93
CA THR A 256 5.38 -20.07 5.74
C THR A 256 5.00 -19.89 4.28
N GLU A 257 3.92 -20.55 3.85
CA GLU A 257 3.35 -20.44 2.51
C GLU A 257 1.81 -20.53 2.52
N GLY A 258 1.18 -20.10 1.44
CA GLY A 258 -0.27 -20.21 1.25
C GLY A 258 -1.06 -19.55 2.38
N TYR A 259 -1.89 -20.31 3.07
CA TYR A 259 -2.75 -19.84 4.18
C TYR A 259 -2.10 -19.92 5.58
N GLU A 260 -0.82 -20.20 5.65
CA GLU A 260 -0.12 -20.24 6.92
C GLU A 260 0.07 -18.84 7.50
N GLY A 261 -0.24 -18.69 8.78
CA GLY A 261 -0.06 -17.43 9.47
C GLY A 261 1.34 -17.28 10.06
N PHE A 262 1.78 -16.04 10.30
CA PHE A 262 3.14 -15.76 10.72
C PHE A 262 3.27 -14.63 11.74
N TYR A 263 4.48 -14.59 12.37
CA TYR A 263 5.04 -13.48 13.11
C TYR A 263 6.20 -12.90 12.30
N HIS A 264 6.09 -11.65 11.87
CA HIS A 264 7.16 -10.97 11.15
C HIS A 264 7.70 -9.81 11.99
N ILE A 265 8.95 -9.92 12.44
CA ILE A 265 9.64 -8.81 13.09
C ILE A 265 10.06 -7.81 12.00
N THR A 266 9.53 -6.60 12.05
CA THR A 266 9.81 -5.55 11.06
C THR A 266 10.89 -4.59 11.53
N SER A 267 11.03 -4.42 12.84
CA SER A 267 12.15 -3.64 13.40
C SER A 267 12.51 -4.11 14.80
N PHE A 268 13.80 -3.99 15.12
CA PHE A 268 14.34 -4.16 16.46
C PHE A 268 15.43 -3.10 16.66
N ARG A 269 15.21 -2.17 17.56
CA ARG A 269 16.13 -1.06 17.85
C ARG A 269 16.30 -0.95 19.37
N GLY A 270 17.49 -0.57 19.81
CA GLY A 270 17.68 -0.30 21.23
C GLY A 270 19.11 -0.24 21.68
N THR A 271 19.23 -0.14 23.00
CA THR A 271 20.46 -0.12 23.77
C THR A 271 20.31 -1.09 24.97
N VAL A 272 21.27 -1.09 25.87
CA VAL A 272 21.13 -1.81 27.16
C VAL A 272 19.99 -1.24 28.01
N GLU A 273 19.75 0.09 27.90
CA GLU A 273 18.79 0.83 28.71
C GLU A 273 17.35 0.61 28.28
N GLU A 274 17.11 0.57 26.97
CA GLU A 274 15.79 0.40 26.39
C GLU A 274 15.87 -0.26 25.02
N ALA A 275 14.79 -0.95 24.62
CA ALA A 275 14.65 -1.50 23.28
C ALA A 275 13.18 -1.45 22.82
N GLN A 276 13.00 -1.41 21.53
CA GLN A 276 11.69 -1.47 20.88
C GLN A 276 11.71 -2.51 19.77
N MET A 277 10.65 -3.30 19.71
CA MET A 277 10.43 -4.31 18.67
C MET A 277 9.06 -4.11 18.06
N ASN A 278 8.96 -4.19 16.73
CA ASN A 278 7.69 -4.12 16.02
C ASN A 278 7.48 -5.43 15.27
N TYR A 279 6.28 -5.99 15.41
CA TYR A 279 5.85 -7.20 14.71
C TYR A 279 4.59 -6.95 13.91
N ILE A 280 4.51 -7.60 12.75
CA ILE A 280 3.27 -7.87 12.04
C ILE A 280 2.87 -9.32 12.36
N ILE A 281 1.59 -9.51 12.71
CA ILE A 281 0.98 -10.81 12.95
C ILE A 281 -0.10 -11.02 11.92
N ARG A 282 -0.06 -12.11 11.19
CA ARG A 282 -1.08 -12.46 10.19
C ARG A 282 -1.54 -13.90 10.36
N ASP A 283 -2.81 -14.16 10.12
CA ASP A 283 -3.37 -15.50 9.94
C ASP A 283 -4.70 -15.43 9.20
N HIS A 284 -4.97 -16.39 8.32
CA HIS A 284 -6.25 -16.50 7.63
C HIS A 284 -7.34 -17.08 8.55
N ASP A 285 -6.95 -17.95 9.49
CA ASP A 285 -7.86 -18.52 10.49
C ASP A 285 -8.00 -17.57 11.68
N PRO A 286 -9.21 -17.06 12.01
CA PRO A 286 -9.43 -16.13 13.09
C PRO A 286 -9.08 -16.72 14.48
N VAL A 287 -9.23 -18.04 14.68
CA VAL A 287 -8.90 -18.68 15.96
C VAL A 287 -7.38 -18.74 16.14
N LYS A 288 -6.66 -19.15 15.10
CA LYS A 288 -5.18 -19.15 15.12
C LYS A 288 -4.62 -17.74 15.24
N PHE A 289 -5.28 -16.76 14.62
CA PHE A 289 -4.89 -15.36 14.74
C PHE A 289 -4.95 -14.86 16.20
N GLU A 290 -6.06 -15.15 16.91
CA GLU A 290 -6.16 -14.80 18.34
C GLU A 290 -5.12 -15.55 19.17
N GLN A 291 -4.90 -16.85 18.92
CA GLN A 291 -3.84 -17.63 19.59
C GLN A 291 -2.46 -17.02 19.38
N LYS A 292 -2.16 -16.50 18.19
CA LYS A 292 -0.89 -15.81 17.92
C LYS A 292 -0.72 -14.55 18.77
N LYS A 293 -1.77 -13.76 18.90
CA LYS A 293 -1.74 -12.55 19.74
C LYS A 293 -1.58 -12.90 21.22
N ASP A 294 -2.26 -13.96 21.66
CA ASP A 294 -2.18 -14.40 23.06
C ASP A 294 -0.79 -14.93 23.36
N LEU A 295 -0.16 -15.70 22.48
CA LEU A 295 1.21 -16.18 22.68
C LEU A 295 2.21 -15.03 22.87
N ILE A 296 2.14 -13.96 22.08
CA ILE A 296 3.01 -12.80 22.30
C ILE A 296 2.78 -12.20 23.69
N ARG A 297 1.52 -12.08 24.14
CA ARG A 297 1.20 -11.57 25.48
C ARG A 297 1.78 -12.48 26.58
N GLU A 298 1.58 -13.79 26.44
CA GLU A 298 2.12 -14.78 27.38
C GLU A 298 3.65 -14.72 27.47
N VAL A 299 4.34 -14.55 26.34
CA VAL A 299 5.80 -14.40 26.32
C VAL A 299 6.23 -13.12 27.03
N VAL A 300 5.52 -12.00 26.78
CA VAL A 300 5.80 -10.73 27.47
C VAL A 300 5.56 -10.87 28.97
N ASP A 301 4.46 -11.49 29.38
CA ASP A 301 4.15 -11.73 30.81
C ASP A 301 5.18 -12.64 31.48
N PHE A 302 5.69 -13.63 30.76
CA PHE A 302 6.72 -14.53 31.28
C PHE A 302 8.07 -13.82 31.50
N LEU A 303 8.41 -12.87 30.64
CA LEU A 303 9.70 -12.14 30.72
C LEU A 303 9.67 -10.96 31.72
N ASN A 304 8.51 -10.51 32.17
CA ASN A 304 8.33 -9.49 33.18
C ASN A 304 8.49 -10.07 34.60
#